data_4de44d21cc024c4d0ebc12ab8602ae6d
#
_entry.id   4de44d21cc024c4d0ebc12ab8602ae6d
#
_cell.length_a   1.000
_cell.length_b   1.000
_cell.length_c   1.000
_cell.angle_alpha   90.00
_cell.angle_beta   90.00
_cell.angle_gamma   90.00
#
_symmetry.space_group_name_H-M   'P 1'
#
loop_
_entity.id
_entity.type
_entity.pdbx_description
1 polymer ?
#
loop_
_entity_poly.entity_id
_entity_poly.type
_entity_poly.pdbx_seq_one_letter_code
_entity_poly.pdbx_strand_id
1 'polypeptide(L)'
;MAPAQIQITGDPTADQVLADDAFALLVGMLLDQQYPMEHAFRGPAKILERFGTLDPEKIADADPEEFAALCATPPAVHRFPGSMATRIQAVAREVVDRYAGDTARLWTEAATGAEVVKRVMALPGFGRQKAQIFTALLAKQLGVRPEGWEQAVGDYALDGYRSVADVVDADSLAKVRAYKKEKKAAAREA
;
A
#
# COMPACT_ATOMS: atom_id res chain seq x y z
N MET A 1 3.59 -19.43 -15.27
CA MET A 1 3.51 -18.85 -13.92
C MET A 1 2.07 -18.44 -13.61
N ALA A 2 1.59 -18.80 -12.45
CA ALA A 2 0.30 -18.30 -12.01
C ALA A 2 0.39 -16.78 -11.82
N PRO A 3 -0.63 -16.00 -12.20
CA PRO A 3 -0.65 -14.57 -11.92
C PRO A 3 -0.58 -14.32 -10.42
N ALA A 4 0.04 -13.22 -10.02
CA ALA A 4 0.08 -12.82 -8.64
C ALA A 4 -1.36 -12.70 -8.11
N GLN A 5 -1.64 -13.36 -6.99
CA GLN A 5 -2.96 -13.29 -6.36
C GLN A 5 -2.85 -12.49 -5.08
N ILE A 6 -3.62 -11.40 -5.01
CA ILE A 6 -3.78 -10.61 -3.80
C ILE A 6 -5.22 -10.80 -3.32
N GLN A 7 -5.38 -11.10 -2.01
CA GLN A 7 -6.68 -11.36 -1.39
C GLN A 7 -6.79 -10.62 -0.06
N ILE A 8 -6.74 -9.28 -0.14
CA ILE A 8 -6.75 -8.42 1.05
C ILE A 8 -8.14 -7.87 1.36
N THR A 9 -8.89 -7.49 0.31
CA THR A 9 -10.10 -6.67 0.47
C THR A 9 -11.39 -7.47 0.62
N GLY A 10 -11.38 -8.73 0.22
CA GLY A 10 -12.59 -9.53 0.09
C GLY A 10 -13.42 -9.22 -1.16
N ASP A 11 -12.96 -8.28 -1.98
CA ASP A 11 -13.56 -7.92 -3.27
C ASP A 11 -12.60 -8.33 -4.38
N PRO A 12 -12.94 -9.34 -5.20
CA PRO A 12 -12.05 -9.82 -6.26
C PRO A 12 -11.61 -8.76 -7.26
N THR A 13 -12.50 -7.81 -7.58
CA THR A 13 -12.18 -6.72 -8.51
C THR A 13 -11.14 -5.78 -7.90
N ALA A 14 -11.31 -5.38 -6.66
CA ALA A 14 -10.35 -4.53 -5.96
C ALA A 14 -9.00 -5.24 -5.76
N ASP A 15 -9.02 -6.52 -5.42
CA ASP A 15 -7.81 -7.33 -5.25
C ASP A 15 -7.04 -7.48 -6.58
N GLN A 16 -7.76 -7.61 -7.70
CA GLN A 16 -7.13 -7.70 -9.02
C GLN A 16 -6.43 -6.39 -9.40
N VAL A 17 -7.02 -5.25 -9.10
CA VAL A 17 -6.38 -3.94 -9.33
C VAL A 17 -5.06 -3.84 -8.57
N LEU A 18 -5.02 -4.31 -7.31
CA LEU A 18 -3.79 -4.32 -6.51
C LEU A 18 -2.73 -5.25 -7.10
N ALA A 19 -3.14 -6.40 -7.64
CA ALA A 19 -2.23 -7.37 -8.24
C ALA A 19 -1.64 -6.88 -9.56
N ASP A 20 -2.43 -6.15 -10.35
CA ASP A 20 -2.07 -5.72 -11.70
C ASP A 20 -1.31 -4.40 -11.75
N ASP A 21 -1.43 -3.56 -10.73
CA ASP A 21 -0.93 -2.19 -10.77
C ASP A 21 -0.08 -1.88 -9.54
N ALA A 22 1.21 -1.62 -9.76
CA ALA A 22 2.16 -1.32 -8.70
C ALA A 22 1.79 -0.03 -7.92
N PHE A 23 1.29 0.99 -8.62
CA PHE A 23 0.86 2.23 -7.97
C PHE A 23 -0.39 2.01 -7.11
N ALA A 24 -1.30 1.15 -7.55
CA ALA A 24 -2.47 0.76 -6.76
C ALA A 24 -2.05 0.14 -5.42
N LEU A 25 -1.09 -0.76 -5.45
CA LEU A 25 -0.60 -1.41 -4.23
C LEU A 25 0.04 -0.40 -3.29
N LEU A 26 0.82 0.53 -3.82
CA LEU A 26 1.45 1.61 -3.04
C LEU A 26 0.39 2.53 -2.42
N VAL A 27 -0.63 2.92 -3.17
CA VAL A 27 -1.74 3.75 -2.66
C VAL A 27 -2.54 3.02 -1.59
N GLY A 28 -2.83 1.73 -1.78
CA GLY A 28 -3.48 0.92 -0.76
C GLY A 28 -2.72 0.95 0.56
N MET A 29 -1.41 0.80 0.50
CA MET A 29 -0.54 0.88 1.68
C MET A 29 -0.56 2.29 2.30
N LEU A 30 -0.54 3.33 1.49
CA LEU A 30 -0.64 4.72 1.97
C LEU A 30 -1.93 4.94 2.75
N LEU A 31 -3.05 4.43 2.25
CA LEU A 31 -4.37 4.58 2.87
C LEU A 31 -4.56 3.73 4.13
N ASP A 32 -3.70 2.74 4.36
CA ASP A 32 -3.78 1.86 5.53
C ASP A 32 -3.25 2.56 6.77
N GLN A 33 -3.99 3.57 7.21
CA GLN A 33 -3.71 4.33 8.44
C GLN A 33 -5.03 4.86 9.02
N GLN A 34 -5.29 4.57 10.29
CA GLN A 34 -6.50 4.99 10.99
C GLN A 34 -7.80 4.63 10.23
N TYR A 35 -7.75 3.51 9.53
CA TYR A 35 -8.84 3.04 8.66
C TYR A 35 -8.69 1.53 8.50
N PRO A 36 -9.79 0.76 8.46
CA PRO A 36 -9.68 -0.70 8.28
C PRO A 36 -8.95 -1.05 7.00
N MET A 37 -7.98 -1.99 7.09
CA MET A 37 -7.10 -2.29 5.96
C MET A 37 -7.87 -2.78 4.72
N GLU A 38 -8.92 -3.58 4.88
CA GLU A 38 -9.74 -4.05 3.77
C GLU A 38 -10.42 -2.90 3.03
N HIS A 39 -10.80 -1.84 3.74
CA HIS A 39 -11.37 -0.63 3.12
C HIS A 39 -10.28 0.24 2.49
N ALA A 40 -9.13 0.37 3.16
CA ALA A 40 -7.99 1.14 2.63
C ALA A 40 -7.54 0.58 1.28
N PHE A 41 -7.37 -0.73 1.18
CA PHE A 41 -6.92 -1.38 -0.05
C PHE A 41 -8.00 -1.47 -1.14
N ARG A 42 -9.26 -1.14 -0.86
CA ARG A 42 -10.31 -0.93 -1.88
C ARG A 42 -10.23 0.45 -2.52
N GLY A 43 -9.51 1.39 -1.89
CA GLY A 43 -9.38 2.76 -2.38
C GLY A 43 -8.90 2.88 -3.82
N PRO A 44 -7.80 2.20 -4.22
CA PRO A 44 -7.31 2.27 -5.59
C PRO A 44 -8.33 1.88 -6.66
N ALA A 45 -9.14 0.85 -6.42
CA ALA A 45 -10.20 0.45 -7.36
C ALA A 45 -11.25 1.56 -7.52
N LYS A 46 -11.60 2.26 -6.44
CA LYS A 46 -12.51 3.41 -6.49
C LYS A 46 -11.93 4.56 -7.31
N ILE A 47 -10.64 4.83 -7.14
CA ILE A 47 -9.95 5.87 -7.91
C ILE A 47 -9.94 5.48 -9.40
N LEU A 48 -9.59 4.25 -9.71
CA LEU A 48 -9.58 3.76 -11.08
C LEU A 48 -10.95 3.91 -11.75
N GLU A 49 -12.03 3.52 -11.04
CA GLU A 49 -13.40 3.63 -11.54
C GLU A 49 -13.81 5.09 -11.80
N ARG A 50 -13.46 5.99 -10.88
CA ARG A 50 -13.93 7.39 -10.91
C ARG A 50 -13.07 8.32 -11.73
N PHE A 51 -11.76 8.11 -11.68
CA PHE A 51 -10.77 8.93 -12.39
C PHE A 51 -10.42 8.37 -13.77
N GLY A 52 -10.61 7.06 -13.96
CA GLY A 52 -10.38 6.36 -15.21
C GLY A 52 -8.97 5.82 -15.41
N THR A 53 -8.04 6.13 -14.51
CA THR A 53 -6.66 5.66 -14.57
C THR A 53 -5.98 5.71 -13.21
N LEU A 54 -4.92 4.90 -13.05
CA LEU A 54 -4.00 4.96 -11.93
C LEU A 54 -2.59 5.39 -12.39
N ASP A 55 -2.50 5.98 -13.57
CA ASP A 55 -1.25 6.54 -14.08
C ASP A 55 -0.75 7.66 -13.14
N PRO A 56 0.43 7.50 -12.51
CA PRO A 56 0.94 8.51 -11.57
C PRO A 56 1.07 9.91 -12.16
N GLU A 57 1.44 10.05 -13.44
CA GLU A 57 1.56 11.35 -14.07
C GLU A 57 0.21 12.06 -14.14
N LYS A 58 -0.83 11.35 -14.56
CA LYS A 58 -2.18 11.92 -14.65
C LYS A 58 -2.74 12.28 -13.29
N ILE A 59 -2.49 11.44 -12.26
CA ILE A 59 -2.91 11.71 -10.89
C ILE A 59 -2.16 12.93 -10.33
N ALA A 60 -0.85 13.00 -10.53
CA ALA A 60 -0.05 14.13 -10.07
C ALA A 60 -0.47 15.45 -10.70
N ASP A 61 -0.86 15.43 -11.98
CA ASP A 61 -1.25 16.61 -12.73
C ASP A 61 -2.73 16.99 -12.60
N ALA A 62 -3.54 16.13 -11.96
CA ALA A 62 -4.97 16.40 -11.78
C ALA A 62 -5.20 17.63 -10.90
N ASP A 63 -6.30 18.35 -11.17
CA ASP A 63 -6.71 19.45 -10.30
C ASP A 63 -6.93 18.94 -8.88
N PRO A 64 -6.26 19.53 -7.87
CA PRO A 64 -6.35 19.03 -6.49
C PRO A 64 -7.76 19.04 -5.90
N GLU A 65 -8.57 20.03 -6.21
CA GLU A 65 -9.95 20.12 -5.71
C GLU A 65 -10.84 19.05 -6.34
N GLU A 66 -10.71 18.84 -7.65
CA GLU A 66 -11.44 17.82 -8.37
C GLU A 66 -11.04 16.41 -7.91
N PHE A 67 -9.74 16.16 -7.73
CA PHE A 67 -9.25 14.87 -7.25
C PHE A 67 -9.71 14.61 -5.81
N ALA A 68 -9.66 15.61 -4.93
CA ALA A 68 -10.17 15.49 -3.56
C ALA A 68 -11.67 15.20 -3.53
N ALA A 69 -12.45 15.86 -4.37
CA ALA A 69 -13.90 15.62 -4.47
C ALA A 69 -14.20 14.18 -4.94
N LEU A 70 -13.41 13.68 -5.89
CA LEU A 70 -13.51 12.29 -6.37
C LEU A 70 -13.23 11.29 -5.23
N CYS A 71 -12.20 11.53 -4.45
CA CYS A 71 -11.85 10.69 -3.31
C CYS A 71 -12.91 10.73 -2.20
N ALA A 72 -13.58 11.87 -2.03
CA ALA A 72 -14.62 12.08 -1.01
C ALA A 72 -16.01 11.56 -1.44
N THR A 73 -16.22 11.30 -2.72
CA THR A 73 -17.50 10.75 -3.22
C THR A 73 -17.85 9.46 -2.49
N PRO A 74 -19.05 9.32 -1.89
CA PRO A 74 -19.42 8.10 -1.19
C PRO A 74 -19.54 6.88 -2.11
N PRO A 75 -19.05 5.71 -1.70
CA PRO A 75 -18.25 5.47 -0.51
C PRO A 75 -16.85 6.04 -0.67
N ALA A 76 -16.40 6.88 0.26
CA ALA A 76 -15.12 7.56 0.17
C ALA A 76 -13.94 6.57 0.21
N VAL A 77 -12.81 6.99 -0.35
CA VAL A 77 -11.60 6.14 -0.37
C VAL A 77 -10.96 6.00 1.01
N HIS A 78 -11.27 6.91 1.93
CA HIS A 78 -10.69 6.95 3.26
C HIS A 78 -11.59 7.74 4.20
N ARG A 79 -11.36 7.55 5.51
CA ARG A 79 -12.02 8.35 6.57
C ARG A 79 -11.71 9.84 6.45
N PHE A 80 -10.50 10.17 5.98
CA PHE A 80 -10.03 11.54 5.74
C PHE A 80 -9.69 11.73 4.25
N PRO A 81 -10.72 11.75 3.36
CA PRO A 81 -10.47 11.65 1.93
C PRO A 81 -9.71 12.84 1.32
N GLY A 82 -9.96 14.04 1.81
CA GLY A 82 -9.25 15.23 1.32
C GLY A 82 -7.75 15.21 1.64
N SER A 83 -7.40 14.87 2.88
CA SER A 83 -6.02 14.75 3.31
C SER A 83 -5.31 13.62 2.55
N MET A 84 -5.97 12.49 2.37
CA MET A 84 -5.40 11.37 1.62
C MET A 84 -5.25 11.68 0.14
N ALA A 85 -6.18 12.39 -0.47
CA ALA A 85 -6.06 12.83 -1.86
C ALA A 85 -4.79 13.65 -2.09
N THR A 86 -4.52 14.59 -1.20
CA THR A 86 -3.30 15.40 -1.25
C THR A 86 -2.04 14.52 -1.17
N ARG A 87 -2.04 13.53 -0.27
CA ARG A 87 -0.91 12.60 -0.11
C ARG A 87 -0.74 11.69 -1.32
N ILE A 88 -1.83 11.20 -1.89
CA ILE A 88 -1.79 10.37 -3.11
C ILE A 88 -1.14 11.16 -4.26
N GLN A 89 -1.54 12.41 -4.46
CA GLN A 89 -0.94 13.26 -5.49
C GLN A 89 0.54 13.53 -5.23
N ALA A 90 0.92 13.75 -3.96
CA ALA A 90 2.32 13.97 -3.59
C ALA A 90 3.17 12.71 -3.86
N VAL A 91 2.68 11.53 -3.52
CA VAL A 91 3.36 10.26 -3.84
C VAL A 91 3.45 10.06 -5.35
N ALA A 92 2.38 10.33 -6.08
CA ALA A 92 2.38 10.26 -7.55
C ALA A 92 3.47 11.18 -8.15
N ARG A 93 3.59 12.39 -7.65
CA ARG A 93 4.63 13.33 -8.10
C ARG A 93 6.04 12.79 -7.86
N GLU A 94 6.30 12.21 -6.70
CA GLU A 94 7.59 11.59 -6.41
C GLU A 94 7.89 10.41 -7.35
N VAL A 95 6.90 9.60 -7.64
CA VAL A 95 7.05 8.47 -8.58
C VAL A 95 7.39 8.98 -10.00
N VAL A 96 6.71 10.04 -10.44
CA VAL A 96 7.01 10.65 -11.76
C VAL A 96 8.42 11.22 -11.78
N ASP A 97 8.79 12.00 -10.78
CA ASP A 97 10.07 12.73 -10.78
C ASP A 97 11.28 11.81 -10.57
N ARG A 98 11.15 10.78 -9.76
CA ARG A 98 12.27 9.88 -9.41
C ARG A 98 12.31 8.59 -10.22
N TYR A 99 11.16 8.11 -10.68
CA TYR A 99 11.03 6.79 -11.30
C TYR A 99 10.36 6.83 -12.67
N ALA A 100 10.30 8.03 -13.28
CA ALA A 100 9.71 8.25 -14.61
C ALA A 100 8.26 7.71 -14.72
N GLY A 101 7.51 7.74 -13.64
CA GLY A 101 6.13 7.26 -13.58
C GLY A 101 5.98 5.74 -13.43
N ASP A 102 7.07 5.01 -13.34
CA ASP A 102 7.06 3.55 -13.16
C ASP A 102 7.29 3.20 -11.67
N THR A 103 6.19 2.97 -10.95
CA THR A 103 6.23 2.67 -9.52
C THR A 103 7.08 1.45 -9.19
N ALA A 104 7.05 0.41 -10.03
CA ALA A 104 7.79 -0.83 -9.79
C ALA A 104 9.30 -0.61 -9.70
N ARG A 105 9.84 0.46 -10.28
CA ARG A 105 11.27 0.80 -10.18
C ARG A 105 11.73 1.03 -8.74
N LEU A 106 10.80 1.38 -7.83
CA LEU A 106 11.12 1.48 -6.39
C LEU A 106 11.81 0.21 -5.89
N TRP A 107 11.42 -0.95 -6.38
CA TRP A 107 11.99 -2.23 -5.95
C TRP A 107 12.74 -2.97 -7.05
N THR A 108 12.39 -2.84 -8.32
CA THR A 108 13.09 -3.55 -9.40
C THR A 108 14.51 -3.05 -9.62
N GLU A 109 14.76 -1.78 -9.33
CA GLU A 109 16.08 -1.16 -9.46
C GLU A 109 16.86 -1.14 -8.14
N ALA A 110 16.29 -1.67 -7.06
CA ALA A 110 16.96 -1.75 -5.76
C ALA A 110 17.73 -3.08 -5.65
N ALA A 111 18.99 -3.00 -5.24
CA ALA A 111 19.85 -4.18 -5.09
C ALA A 111 19.51 -4.98 -3.82
N THR A 112 19.05 -4.31 -2.76
CA THR A 112 18.81 -4.92 -1.45
C THR A 112 17.46 -4.55 -0.87
N GLY A 113 16.99 -5.35 0.09
CA GLY A 113 15.77 -5.05 0.85
C GLY A 113 15.87 -3.75 1.64
N ALA A 114 17.05 -3.45 2.19
CA ALA A 114 17.30 -2.20 2.90
C ALA A 114 17.12 -0.99 1.97
N GLU A 115 17.55 -1.10 0.72
CA GLU A 115 17.37 -0.04 -0.27
C GLU A 115 15.87 0.15 -0.62
N VAL A 116 15.11 -0.93 -0.75
CA VAL A 116 13.65 -0.84 -0.98
C VAL A 116 13.00 -0.08 0.19
N VAL A 117 13.29 -0.47 1.42
CA VAL A 117 12.76 0.21 2.62
C VAL A 117 13.12 1.70 2.60
N LYS A 118 14.37 2.03 2.29
CA LYS A 118 14.84 3.42 2.22
C LYS A 118 14.09 4.22 1.16
N ARG A 119 13.89 3.66 -0.02
CA ARG A 119 13.17 4.33 -1.12
C ARG A 119 11.71 4.58 -0.78
N VAL A 120 11.06 3.60 -0.17
CA VAL A 120 9.64 3.74 0.24
C VAL A 120 9.52 4.77 1.38
N MET A 121 10.44 4.76 2.36
CA MET A 121 10.47 5.76 3.43
C MET A 121 10.64 7.19 2.92
N ALA A 122 11.27 7.38 1.77
CA ALA A 122 11.45 8.70 1.17
C ALA A 122 10.16 9.26 0.54
N LEU A 123 9.13 8.44 0.41
CA LEU A 123 7.85 8.88 -0.13
C LEU A 123 7.01 9.59 0.94
N PRO A 124 6.24 10.65 0.54
CA PRO A 124 5.34 11.32 1.49
C PRO A 124 4.35 10.35 2.12
N GLY A 125 4.21 10.42 3.45
CA GLY A 125 3.26 9.59 4.19
C GLY A 125 3.76 8.19 4.56
N PHE A 126 5.01 7.84 4.23
CA PHE A 126 5.60 6.54 4.55
C PHE A 126 6.69 6.69 5.63
N GLY A 127 6.40 6.21 6.83
CA GLY A 127 7.40 6.04 7.87
C GLY A 127 8.12 4.68 7.74
N ARG A 128 9.05 4.41 8.64
CA ARG A 128 9.86 3.17 8.62
C ARG A 128 8.99 1.92 8.71
N GLN A 129 8.04 1.89 9.67
CA GLN A 129 7.18 0.72 9.87
C GLN A 129 6.36 0.41 8.62
N LYS A 130 5.74 1.42 8.04
CA LYS A 130 4.92 1.26 6.84
C LYS A 130 5.77 0.80 5.65
N ALA A 131 6.98 1.33 5.49
CA ALA A 131 7.92 0.91 4.46
C ALA A 131 8.36 -0.54 4.64
N GLN A 132 8.61 -0.97 5.88
CA GLN A 132 8.95 -2.36 6.20
C GLN A 132 7.79 -3.31 5.88
N ILE A 133 6.57 -2.94 6.27
CA ILE A 133 5.36 -3.74 5.97
C ILE A 133 5.16 -3.85 4.46
N PHE A 134 5.30 -2.76 3.73
CA PHE A 134 5.17 -2.76 2.27
C PHE A 134 6.21 -3.67 1.60
N THR A 135 7.46 -3.61 2.06
CA THR A 135 8.52 -4.49 1.55
C THR A 135 8.23 -5.96 1.86
N ALA A 136 7.70 -6.27 3.05
CA ALA A 136 7.26 -7.62 3.40
C ALA A 136 6.09 -8.08 2.52
N LEU A 137 5.16 -7.17 2.21
CA LEU A 137 4.03 -7.45 1.30
C LEU A 137 4.53 -7.84 -0.09
N LEU A 138 5.48 -7.09 -0.64
CA LEU A 138 6.11 -7.40 -1.92
C LEU A 138 6.75 -8.79 -1.91
N ALA A 139 7.47 -9.12 -0.84
CA ALA A 139 8.18 -10.40 -0.72
C ALA A 139 7.22 -11.58 -0.55
N LYS A 140 6.25 -11.47 0.35
CA LYS A 140 5.34 -12.56 0.71
C LYS A 140 4.25 -12.80 -0.33
N GLN A 141 3.71 -11.73 -0.92
CA GLN A 141 2.56 -11.81 -1.82
C GLN A 141 2.96 -11.83 -3.30
N LEU A 142 4.01 -11.08 -3.66
CA LEU A 142 4.43 -10.94 -5.06
C LEU A 142 5.74 -11.65 -5.38
N GLY A 143 6.39 -12.26 -4.41
CA GLY A 143 7.67 -12.96 -4.62
C GLY A 143 8.85 -12.03 -4.91
N VAL A 144 8.74 -10.74 -4.62
CA VAL A 144 9.83 -9.76 -4.78
C VAL A 144 10.72 -9.82 -3.55
N ARG A 145 11.83 -10.54 -3.63
CA ARG A 145 12.70 -10.84 -2.50
C ARG A 145 14.14 -10.40 -2.76
N PRO A 146 14.41 -9.07 -2.69
CA PRO A 146 15.77 -8.58 -2.85
C PRO A 146 16.67 -9.07 -1.71
N GLU A 147 17.97 -9.09 -1.94
CA GLU A 147 18.94 -9.57 -0.97
C GLU A 147 18.76 -8.86 0.39
N GLY A 148 18.73 -9.64 1.48
CA GLY A 148 18.62 -9.12 2.83
C GLY A 148 17.26 -8.55 3.19
N TRP A 149 16.21 -8.88 2.45
CA TRP A 149 14.87 -8.34 2.72
C TRP A 149 14.36 -8.72 4.11
N GLU A 150 14.64 -9.94 4.58
CA GLU A 150 14.20 -10.40 5.90
C GLU A 150 14.77 -9.53 7.02
N GLN A 151 16.06 -9.21 6.94
CA GLN A 151 16.69 -8.33 7.92
C GLN A 151 16.16 -6.91 7.84
N ALA A 152 15.91 -6.42 6.63
CA ALA A 152 15.40 -5.07 6.41
C ALA A 152 14.01 -4.84 7.00
N VAL A 153 13.13 -5.85 6.94
CA VAL A 153 11.76 -5.74 7.43
C VAL A 153 11.58 -6.27 8.86
N GLY A 154 12.59 -6.93 9.42
CA GLY A 154 12.56 -7.44 10.79
C GLY A 154 11.46 -8.47 11.01
N ASP A 155 10.68 -8.32 12.08
CA ASP A 155 9.64 -9.27 12.47
C ASP A 155 8.55 -9.46 11.41
N TYR A 156 8.37 -8.52 10.49
CA TYR A 156 7.39 -8.67 9.41
C TYR A 156 7.78 -9.74 8.39
N ALA A 157 9.05 -10.19 8.39
CA ALA A 157 9.49 -11.32 7.58
C ALA A 157 9.05 -12.67 8.14
N LEU A 158 8.79 -12.73 9.44
CA LEU A 158 8.44 -13.99 10.13
C LEU A 158 7.07 -14.49 9.71
N ASP A 159 6.88 -15.79 9.80
CA ASP A 159 5.59 -16.42 9.59
C ASP A 159 4.60 -15.99 10.68
N GLY A 160 3.32 -16.07 10.37
CA GLY A 160 2.24 -15.72 11.28
C GLY A 160 1.30 -14.69 10.69
N TYR A 161 0.64 -13.92 11.55
CA TYR A 161 -0.39 -12.94 11.16
C TYR A 161 0.03 -11.56 11.67
N ARG A 162 1.11 -11.02 11.14
CA ARG A 162 1.81 -9.84 11.68
C ARG A 162 1.42 -8.52 11.02
N SER A 163 1.03 -8.58 9.74
CA SER A 163 0.70 -7.38 8.96
C SER A 163 -0.16 -7.75 7.75
N VAL A 164 -0.54 -6.75 6.96
CA VAL A 164 -1.24 -6.94 5.69
C VAL A 164 -0.50 -7.90 4.75
N ALA A 165 0.81 -8.02 4.88
CA ALA A 165 1.60 -8.97 4.10
C ALA A 165 1.17 -10.43 4.31
N ASP A 166 0.50 -10.73 5.42
CA ASP A 166 0.03 -12.08 5.78
C ASP A 166 -1.46 -12.30 5.48
N VAL A 167 -2.14 -11.32 4.90
CA VAL A 167 -3.58 -11.41 4.60
C VAL A 167 -3.79 -12.07 3.24
N VAL A 168 -4.36 -13.27 3.24
CA VAL A 168 -4.65 -14.05 2.04
C VAL A 168 -6.12 -14.50 1.95
N ASP A 169 -6.90 -14.26 2.99
CA ASP A 169 -8.33 -14.61 3.10
C ASP A 169 -8.98 -13.87 4.27
N ALA A 170 -10.28 -14.11 4.48
CA ALA A 170 -11.03 -13.49 5.58
C ALA A 170 -10.52 -13.92 6.96
N ASP A 171 -10.08 -15.18 7.10
CA ASP A 171 -9.56 -15.71 8.37
C ASP A 171 -8.24 -15.00 8.74
N SER A 172 -7.29 -14.93 7.82
CA SER A 172 -6.02 -14.24 8.06
C SER A 172 -6.21 -12.74 8.28
N LEU A 173 -7.17 -12.11 7.59
CA LEU A 173 -7.53 -10.71 7.84
C LEU A 173 -7.95 -10.51 9.29
N ALA A 174 -8.85 -11.35 9.80
CA ALA A 174 -9.31 -11.29 11.20
C ALA A 174 -8.15 -11.47 12.18
N LYS A 175 -7.25 -12.42 11.91
CA LYS A 175 -6.09 -12.70 12.76
C LYS A 175 -5.07 -11.56 12.76
N VAL A 176 -4.81 -10.95 11.61
CA VAL A 176 -3.92 -9.78 11.52
C VAL A 176 -4.53 -8.60 12.29
N ARG A 177 -5.83 -8.37 12.16
CA ARG A 177 -6.53 -7.30 12.91
C ARG A 177 -6.42 -7.51 14.40
N ALA A 178 -6.61 -8.75 14.89
CA ALA A 178 -6.46 -9.11 16.30
C ALA A 178 -5.03 -8.87 16.79
N TYR A 179 -4.04 -9.28 16.03
CA TYR A 179 -2.62 -9.08 16.36
C TYR A 179 -2.27 -7.60 16.45
N LYS A 180 -2.71 -6.79 15.47
CA LYS A 180 -2.49 -5.33 15.47
C LYS A 180 -3.11 -4.67 16.71
N LYS A 181 -4.30 -5.11 17.11
CA LYS A 181 -5.00 -4.61 18.28
C LYS A 181 -4.24 -4.95 19.58
N GLU A 182 -3.77 -6.19 19.72
CA GLU A 182 -2.99 -6.64 20.88
C GLU A 182 -1.67 -5.87 20.98
N LYS A 183 -0.96 -5.71 19.86
CA LYS A 183 0.31 -4.98 19.81
C LYS A 183 0.13 -3.51 20.20
N LYS A 184 -0.96 -2.89 19.74
CA LYS A 184 -1.29 -1.50 20.07
C LYS A 184 -1.65 -1.35 21.55
N ALA A 185 -2.39 -2.30 22.13
CA ALA A 185 -2.72 -2.30 23.56
C ALA A 185 -1.45 -2.47 24.41
N ALA A 186 -0.55 -3.39 24.04
CA ALA A 186 0.72 -3.60 24.74
C ALA A 186 1.61 -2.33 24.69
N ALA A 187 1.64 -1.62 23.57
CA ALA A 187 2.39 -0.36 23.45
C ALA A 187 1.84 0.75 24.35
N ARG A 188 0.52 0.76 24.62
CA ARG A 188 -0.11 1.74 25.51
C ARG A 188 0.16 1.47 26.99
N GLU A 189 0.41 0.20 27.35
CA GLU A 189 0.68 -0.22 28.75
C GLU A 189 2.17 -0.10 29.10
N ALA A 190 3.02 0.12 28.12
CA ALA A 190 4.48 0.22 28.31
C ALA A 190 4.93 1.62 28.76
#